data_bfea8fcd0296e587611ad81b64365403
#
_entry.id   bfea8fcd0296e587611ad81b64365403
#
_cell.length_a   1.000
_cell.length_b   1.000
_cell.length_c   1.000
_cell.angle_alpha   90.00
_cell.angle_beta   90.00
_cell.angle_gamma   90.00
#
_symmetry.space_group_name_H-M   'P 1'
#
loop_
_entity.id
_entity.type
_entity.pdbx_description
1 polymer ?
#
loop_
_entity_poly.entity_id
_entity_poly.type
_entity_poly.pdbx_seq_one_letter_code
_entity_poly.pdbx_strand_id
1 'polypeptide(L)'
;MSDNEVTPAATPPNAAPEPAQRGTTPAPGWERDALRDLLTEQLKVSRANRRWRWLRFISFSAAVIAAVWWVMKDGAQPVMQSASHTAVVTVSGVISSDGEANAEDINQALRAAFEDEGAKAVVLLINSPGGSPVQAGIVSDEMLRLKAIYKKPLYAVIEETGASAAYYIAASADDIFVDKASVVGSIGVLMDGFGFTDLMQKLGIERRLMTAGENKGFLDPFSETTPRQKAHVQRVLNQIHAQFIEVVRAGRGTRLQETEDTFSGLFWTGEQAVELGLADQLGGLDYVAREVAQAPEIIDYTLRENVAERLVRQFGAAVGAGAVRAIAWSGFRLQ
;
A
#
# COMPACT_ATOMS: atom_id res chain seq x y z
N MET A 1 -40.78 67.44 -15.36
CA MET A 1 -41.65 67.81 -14.23
C MET A 1 -40.78 67.75 -13.04
N SER A 2 -40.47 68.71 -12.67
CA SER A 2 -40.45 69.98 -11.88
C SER A 2 -39.25 69.90 -10.95
N ASP A 3 -38.19 70.65 -11.21
CA ASP A 3 -37.88 71.99 -10.72
C ASP A 3 -38.12 72.12 -9.21
N ASN A 4 -37.06 72.34 -8.46
CA ASN A 4 -37.00 73.48 -7.59
C ASN A 4 -35.58 73.86 -7.17
N GLU A 5 -35.18 74.89 -7.72
CA GLU A 5 -34.24 75.92 -7.35
C GLU A 5 -34.48 76.46 -5.97
N VAL A 6 -33.48 76.68 -5.13
CA VAL A 6 -33.45 77.80 -4.18
C VAL A 6 -32.02 78.26 -3.92
N THR A 7 -31.84 79.50 -4.14
CA THR A 7 -30.74 80.45 -4.15
C THR A 7 -30.27 80.86 -2.73
N PRO A 8 -29.21 81.62 -2.58
CA PRO A 8 -28.20 81.60 -1.54
C PRO A 8 -28.44 82.60 -0.41
N ALA A 9 -27.85 82.28 0.74
CA ALA A 9 -27.82 83.24 1.86
C ALA A 9 -26.36 83.60 2.24
N ALA A 10 -26.18 84.87 2.19
CA ALA A 10 -25.24 85.84 2.71
C ALA A 10 -24.14 85.48 3.66
N THR A 11 -22.96 85.91 3.37
CA THR A 11 -21.76 86.05 4.19
C THR A 11 -21.89 87.16 5.21
N PRO A 12 -21.41 86.99 6.45
CA PRO A 12 -21.00 88.08 7.31
C PRO A 12 -19.46 88.14 7.50
N PRO A 13 -18.90 89.21 8.02
CA PRO A 13 -17.58 89.67 7.68
C PRO A 13 -16.49 89.24 8.63
N ASN A 14 -15.31 89.17 8.05
CA ASN A 14 -13.96 89.42 8.50
C ASN A 14 -13.75 89.63 10.03
N ALA A 15 -13.19 88.58 10.68
CA ALA A 15 -12.50 88.71 11.95
C ALA A 15 -11.00 88.56 11.74
N ALA A 16 -10.23 89.45 12.36
CA ALA A 16 -8.78 89.59 12.22
C ALA A 16 -8.02 88.32 12.65
N PRO A 17 -6.82 88.07 12.09
CA PRO A 17 -6.02 86.89 12.45
C PRO A 17 -5.39 87.06 13.81
N GLU A 18 -5.63 86.03 14.64
CA GLU A 18 -4.86 85.82 15.90
C GLU A 18 -3.37 85.56 15.57
N PRO A 19 -2.49 86.01 16.45
CA PRO A 19 -1.04 85.84 16.20
C PRO A 19 -0.64 84.38 16.36
N ALA A 20 0.08 83.88 15.32
CA ALA A 20 0.65 82.57 15.27
C ALA A 20 1.45 82.25 16.53
N GLN A 21 1.05 81.18 17.24
CA GLN A 21 1.88 80.57 18.29
C GLN A 21 3.19 80.17 17.67
N ARG A 22 4.29 80.71 18.19
CA ARG A 22 5.64 80.33 17.85
C ARG A 22 5.85 78.89 18.26
N GLY A 23 5.97 78.01 17.26
CA GLY A 23 6.39 76.66 17.45
C GLY A 23 7.71 76.60 18.18
N THR A 24 7.76 76.00 19.29
CA THR A 24 8.98 75.66 20.03
C THR A 24 9.81 74.74 19.10
N THR A 25 10.95 75.26 18.64
CA THR A 25 11.94 74.45 17.90
C THR A 25 12.38 73.30 18.78
N PRO A 26 12.22 72.06 18.36
CA PRO A 26 12.69 70.92 19.15
C PRO A 26 14.19 71.00 19.38
N ALA A 27 14.67 70.61 20.57
CA ALA A 27 16.08 70.57 20.95
C ALA A 27 16.93 69.78 19.95
N PRO A 28 18.18 70.20 19.63
CA PRO A 28 19.02 69.45 18.68
C PRO A 28 19.26 68.03 19.20
N GLY A 29 18.72 67.02 18.50
CA GLY A 29 18.83 65.58 18.87
C GLY A 29 17.56 64.80 18.94
N TRP A 30 16.39 65.49 18.98
CA TRP A 30 15.07 64.84 19.08
C TRP A 30 14.79 63.84 17.92
N GLU A 31 15.31 64.10 16.73
CA GLU A 31 15.18 63.19 15.57
C GLU A 31 15.93 61.88 15.79
N ARG A 32 17.10 61.95 16.43
CA ARG A 32 17.88 60.76 16.77
C ARG A 32 17.23 59.93 17.89
N ASP A 33 16.62 60.58 18.85
CA ASP A 33 15.93 59.93 19.95
C ASP A 33 14.61 59.31 19.47
N ALA A 34 13.84 59.99 18.62
CA ALA A 34 12.66 59.46 17.99
C ALA A 34 12.94 58.25 17.05
N LEU A 35 14.04 58.31 16.30
CA LEU A 35 14.49 57.15 15.49
C LEU A 35 14.95 55.99 16.36
N ARG A 36 15.64 56.23 17.46
CA ARG A 36 15.99 55.16 18.39
C ARG A 36 14.80 54.52 19.06
N ASP A 37 13.79 55.29 19.44
CA ASP A 37 12.57 54.76 20.06
C ASP A 37 11.77 53.93 19.07
N LEU A 38 11.63 54.38 17.84
CA LEU A 38 10.99 53.64 16.74
C LEU A 38 11.71 52.31 16.43
N LEU A 39 13.05 52.36 16.35
CA LEU A 39 13.87 51.16 16.14
C LEU A 39 13.80 50.18 17.29
N THR A 40 13.79 50.64 18.53
CA THR A 40 13.69 49.80 19.71
C THR A 40 12.31 49.19 19.88
N GLU A 41 11.24 49.88 19.50
CA GLU A 41 9.88 49.37 19.47
C GLU A 41 9.69 48.31 18.36
N GLN A 42 10.19 48.56 17.17
CA GLN A 42 10.17 47.58 16.07
C GLN A 42 10.96 46.30 16.43
N LEU A 43 12.12 46.45 17.11
CA LEU A 43 12.90 45.32 17.56
C LEU A 43 12.21 44.51 18.68
N LYS A 44 11.46 45.16 19.56
CA LYS A 44 10.66 44.47 20.60
C LYS A 44 9.50 43.69 19.99
N VAL A 45 8.76 44.28 19.06
CA VAL A 45 7.64 43.64 18.37
C VAL A 45 8.13 42.47 17.51
N SER A 46 9.25 42.64 16.79
CA SER A 46 9.82 41.58 15.96
C SER A 46 10.33 40.39 16.77
N ARG A 47 10.94 40.64 17.96
CA ARG A 47 11.37 39.59 18.91
C ARG A 47 10.18 38.85 19.52
N ALA A 48 9.12 39.56 19.90
CA ALA A 48 7.88 38.96 20.42
C ALA A 48 7.20 38.09 19.37
N ASN A 49 7.03 38.59 18.15
CA ASN A 49 6.45 37.82 17.03
C ASN A 49 7.27 36.60 16.65
N ARG A 50 8.62 36.69 16.71
CA ARG A 50 9.51 35.55 16.47
C ARG A 50 9.37 34.49 17.56
N ARG A 51 9.29 34.86 18.85
CA ARG A 51 9.04 33.95 19.95
C ARG A 51 7.69 33.27 19.84
N TRP A 52 6.63 34.00 19.49
CA TRP A 52 5.28 33.46 19.26
C TRP A 52 5.23 32.49 18.09
N ARG A 53 5.97 32.77 17.00
CA ARG A 53 6.10 31.83 15.85
C ARG A 53 6.80 30.55 16.26
N TRP A 54 7.89 30.64 17.00
CA TRP A 54 8.59 29.47 17.53
C TRP A 54 7.75 28.66 18.51
N LEU A 55 7.02 29.31 19.41
CA LEU A 55 6.12 28.63 20.35
C LEU A 55 5.00 27.90 19.61
N ARG A 56 4.40 28.51 18.59
CA ARG A 56 3.39 27.84 17.75
C ARG A 56 3.97 26.66 16.99
N PHE A 57 5.17 26.79 16.44
CA PHE A 57 5.86 25.71 15.75
C PHE A 57 6.17 24.53 16.68
N ILE A 58 6.71 24.81 17.86
CA ILE A 58 7.01 23.80 18.90
C ILE A 58 5.72 23.11 19.37
N SER A 59 4.66 23.89 19.65
CA SER A 59 3.36 23.35 20.06
C SER A 59 2.74 22.47 18.98
N PHE A 60 2.79 22.89 17.71
CA PHE A 60 2.31 22.09 16.59
C PHE A 60 3.12 20.79 16.41
N SER A 61 4.46 20.89 16.49
CA SER A 61 5.33 19.72 16.41
C SER A 61 5.10 18.75 17.56
N ALA A 62 4.91 19.26 18.79
CA ALA A 62 4.58 18.43 19.95
C ALA A 62 3.23 17.76 19.81
N ALA A 63 2.22 18.46 19.26
CA ALA A 63 0.90 17.88 18.98
C ALA A 63 0.97 16.78 17.92
N VAL A 64 1.75 16.98 16.85
CA VAL A 64 1.98 15.97 15.81
C VAL A 64 2.69 14.74 16.38
N ILE A 65 3.75 14.95 17.18
CA ILE A 65 4.48 13.85 17.84
C ILE A 65 3.55 13.09 18.80
N ALA A 66 2.75 13.80 19.59
CA ALA A 66 1.79 13.18 20.50
C ALA A 66 0.70 12.39 19.72
N ALA A 67 0.21 12.92 18.61
CA ALA A 67 -0.74 12.22 17.74
C ALA A 67 -0.13 10.97 17.12
N VAL A 68 1.10 11.05 16.59
CA VAL A 68 1.83 9.89 16.07
C VAL A 68 2.08 8.86 17.18
N TRP A 69 2.50 9.29 18.35
CA TRP A 69 2.73 8.41 19.50
C TRP A 69 1.43 7.71 19.95
N TRP A 70 0.31 8.45 19.97
CA TRP A 70 -1.00 7.90 20.31
C TRP A 70 -1.46 6.85 19.30
N VAL A 71 -1.32 7.13 17.99
CA VAL A 71 -1.62 6.17 16.91
C VAL A 71 -0.72 4.93 16.98
N MET A 72 0.58 5.11 17.29
CA MET A 72 1.50 3.96 17.44
C MET A 72 1.20 3.13 18.70
N LYS A 73 0.70 3.75 19.76
CA LYS A 73 0.34 3.06 21.00
C LYS A 73 -0.93 2.23 20.87
N ASP A 74 -1.92 2.71 20.11
CA ASP A 74 -3.17 1.98 19.86
C ASP A 74 -2.98 0.80 18.88
N GLY A 75 -1.89 0.81 18.07
CA GLY A 75 -1.54 -0.29 17.16
C GLY A 75 -0.95 -1.52 17.86
N ALA A 76 -0.46 -1.39 19.09
CA ALA A 76 -0.01 -2.50 19.92
C ALA A 76 -1.09 -2.87 20.92
N GLN A 77 -2.14 -3.55 20.48
CA GLN A 77 -3.03 -4.24 21.42
C GLN A 77 -2.21 -5.34 22.10
N PRO A 78 -2.13 -5.38 23.44
CA PRO A 78 -1.57 -6.53 24.11
C PRO A 78 -2.45 -7.72 23.68
N VAL A 79 -1.84 -8.72 23.07
CA VAL A 79 -2.45 -10.03 22.90
C VAL A 79 -2.72 -10.52 24.35
N MET A 80 -3.93 -10.25 24.85
CA MET A 80 -4.40 -10.94 26.04
C MET A 80 -4.29 -12.42 25.69
N GLN A 81 -3.72 -13.24 26.59
CA GLN A 81 -3.79 -14.69 26.46
C GLN A 81 -5.24 -15.03 26.19
N SER A 82 -5.54 -15.18 24.91
CA SER A 82 -6.92 -15.22 24.46
C SER A 82 -7.50 -16.57 24.79
N ALA A 83 -8.75 -16.56 25.18
CA ALA A 83 -9.59 -17.73 25.16
C ALA A 83 -9.39 -18.48 23.82
N SER A 84 -9.62 -19.77 23.83
CA SER A 84 -9.53 -20.60 22.62
C SER A 84 -10.19 -19.92 21.40
N HIS A 85 -9.43 -19.66 20.35
CA HIS A 85 -9.89 -18.94 19.17
C HIS A 85 -9.37 -19.56 17.87
N THR A 86 -9.96 -19.15 16.75
CA THR A 86 -9.48 -19.40 15.40
C THR A 86 -8.69 -18.20 14.93
N ALA A 87 -7.41 -18.39 14.61
CA ALA A 87 -6.57 -17.34 14.05
C ALA A 87 -6.80 -17.22 12.54
N VAL A 88 -7.01 -16.01 12.04
CA VAL A 88 -7.24 -15.76 10.61
C VAL A 88 -6.12 -14.93 10.03
N VAL A 89 -5.64 -15.32 8.85
CA VAL A 89 -4.72 -14.54 8.02
C VAL A 89 -5.36 -14.39 6.64
N THR A 90 -5.59 -13.15 6.22
CA THR A 90 -6.27 -12.86 4.95
C THR A 90 -5.26 -12.68 3.81
N VAL A 91 -5.55 -13.32 2.67
CA VAL A 91 -4.84 -13.12 1.40
C VAL A 91 -5.81 -12.54 0.40
N SER A 92 -5.77 -11.23 0.21
CA SER A 92 -6.71 -10.50 -0.63
C SER A 92 -6.02 -9.74 -1.76
N GLY A 93 -6.63 -9.78 -2.97
CA GLY A 93 -6.11 -9.09 -4.15
C GLY A 93 -4.96 -9.83 -4.84
N VAL A 94 -4.24 -9.13 -5.70
CA VAL A 94 -3.14 -9.71 -6.50
C VAL A 94 -1.92 -9.98 -5.63
N ILE A 95 -1.40 -11.20 -5.70
CA ILE A 95 -0.19 -11.62 -4.97
C ILE A 95 1.04 -11.07 -5.69
N SER A 96 1.73 -10.12 -5.07
CA SER A 96 2.93 -9.48 -5.63
C SER A 96 3.87 -8.99 -4.53
N SER A 97 5.14 -8.75 -4.87
CA SER A 97 6.16 -8.29 -3.90
C SER A 97 5.91 -6.90 -3.33
N ASP A 98 5.15 -6.08 -4.01
CA ASP A 98 4.84 -4.68 -3.70
C ASP A 98 3.35 -4.44 -3.41
N GLY A 99 2.54 -5.51 -3.42
CA GLY A 99 1.12 -5.50 -3.11
C GLY A 99 0.80 -5.72 -1.64
N GLU A 100 -0.47 -5.61 -1.30
CA GLU A 100 -0.99 -5.94 0.04
C GLU A 100 -0.87 -7.45 0.34
N ALA A 101 -1.01 -8.30 -0.68
CA ALA A 101 -0.78 -9.74 -0.59
C ALA A 101 0.67 -10.06 -1.02
N ASN A 102 1.65 -9.77 -0.17
CA ASN A 102 3.04 -10.13 -0.35
C ASN A 102 3.47 -11.22 0.65
N ALA A 103 4.50 -11.98 0.30
CA ALA A 103 4.95 -13.11 1.11
C ALA A 103 5.53 -12.70 2.47
N GLU A 104 6.11 -11.51 2.59
CA GLU A 104 6.70 -11.05 3.85
C GLU A 104 5.63 -10.83 4.90
N ASP A 105 4.60 -10.04 4.57
CA ASP A 105 3.50 -9.72 5.47
C ASP A 105 2.65 -10.95 5.80
N ILE A 106 2.33 -11.78 4.79
CA ILE A 106 1.58 -13.02 4.99
C ILE A 106 2.34 -13.96 5.92
N ASN A 107 3.64 -14.16 5.71
CA ASN A 107 4.45 -15.04 6.53
C ASN A 107 4.64 -14.50 7.95
N GLN A 108 4.74 -13.20 8.14
CA GLN A 108 4.80 -12.58 9.46
C GLN A 108 3.47 -12.80 10.21
N ALA A 109 2.34 -12.61 9.55
CA ALA A 109 1.02 -12.88 10.11
C ALA A 109 0.82 -14.37 10.48
N LEU A 110 1.24 -15.27 9.58
CA LEU A 110 1.21 -16.72 9.83
C LEU A 110 2.05 -17.10 11.04
N ARG A 111 3.27 -16.58 11.18
CA ARG A 111 4.12 -16.86 12.36
C ARG A 111 3.42 -16.44 13.64
N ALA A 112 2.88 -15.22 13.69
CA ALA A 112 2.16 -14.73 14.87
C ALA A 112 0.94 -15.61 15.20
N ALA A 113 0.16 -16.05 14.20
CA ALA A 113 -0.99 -16.94 14.37
C ALA A 113 -0.59 -18.33 14.86
N PHE A 114 0.52 -18.87 14.36
CA PHE A 114 1.01 -20.18 14.80
C PHE A 114 1.66 -20.15 16.18
N GLU A 115 2.32 -19.05 16.56
CA GLU A 115 2.96 -18.86 17.85
C GLU A 115 1.96 -18.65 18.99
N ASP A 116 0.75 -18.16 18.71
CA ASP A 116 -0.27 -17.95 19.75
C ASP A 116 -0.83 -19.27 20.27
N GLU A 117 -0.59 -19.58 21.53
CA GLU A 117 -1.08 -20.81 22.19
C GLU A 117 -2.62 -20.87 22.29
N GLY A 118 -3.32 -19.74 22.27
CA GLY A 118 -4.77 -19.66 22.27
C GLY A 118 -5.39 -20.06 20.93
N ALA A 119 -4.66 -19.92 19.82
CA ALA A 119 -5.13 -20.31 18.51
C ALA A 119 -5.22 -21.84 18.36
N LYS A 120 -6.43 -22.38 18.19
CA LYS A 120 -6.69 -23.81 18.01
C LYS A 120 -6.44 -24.28 16.59
N ALA A 121 -6.68 -23.39 15.64
CA ALA A 121 -6.39 -23.57 14.22
C ALA A 121 -5.99 -22.22 13.61
N VAL A 122 -5.28 -22.29 12.50
CA VAL A 122 -5.02 -21.14 11.63
C VAL A 122 -5.88 -21.29 10.39
N VAL A 123 -6.55 -20.23 9.96
CA VAL A 123 -7.33 -20.18 8.73
C VAL A 123 -6.72 -19.14 7.80
N LEU A 124 -6.35 -19.57 6.62
CA LEU A 124 -6.00 -18.67 5.52
C LEU A 124 -7.27 -18.32 4.76
N LEU A 125 -7.72 -17.07 4.90
CA LEU A 125 -8.90 -16.55 4.23
C LEU A 125 -8.49 -15.94 2.88
N ILE A 126 -8.91 -16.57 1.79
CA ILE A 126 -8.39 -16.27 0.45
C ILE A 126 -9.47 -15.63 -0.43
N ASN A 127 -9.18 -14.44 -0.94
CA ASN A 127 -9.93 -13.80 -2.01
C ASN A 127 -8.96 -13.15 -3.01
N SER A 128 -8.38 -13.97 -3.90
CA SER A 128 -7.28 -13.56 -4.76
C SER A 128 -7.33 -14.25 -6.13
N PRO A 129 -7.15 -13.52 -7.24
CA PRO A 129 -7.01 -14.09 -8.58
C PRO A 129 -5.66 -14.75 -8.82
N GLY A 130 -4.73 -14.70 -7.86
CA GLY A 130 -3.36 -15.16 -7.99
C GLY A 130 -2.36 -14.03 -8.21
N GLY A 131 -1.27 -14.32 -8.89
CA GLY A 131 -0.17 -13.38 -9.15
C GLY A 131 1.18 -14.06 -9.25
N SER A 132 2.18 -13.59 -8.49
CA SER A 132 3.56 -14.07 -8.54
C SER A 132 3.71 -15.50 -8.03
N PRO A 133 4.22 -16.44 -8.84
CA PRO A 133 4.51 -17.80 -8.39
C PRO A 133 5.64 -17.82 -7.35
N VAL A 134 6.55 -16.85 -7.37
CA VAL A 134 7.64 -16.75 -6.38
C VAL A 134 7.07 -16.42 -5.01
N GLN A 135 6.17 -15.44 -4.92
CA GLN A 135 5.51 -15.09 -3.65
C GLN A 135 4.70 -16.27 -3.11
N ALA A 136 3.95 -16.95 -3.98
CA ALA A 136 3.18 -18.13 -3.59
C ALA A 136 4.07 -19.27 -3.06
N GLY A 137 5.19 -19.54 -3.71
CA GLY A 137 6.16 -20.54 -3.25
C GLY A 137 6.72 -20.22 -1.87
N ILE A 138 7.12 -18.97 -1.64
CA ILE A 138 7.65 -18.52 -0.33
C ILE A 138 6.61 -18.69 0.78
N VAL A 139 5.33 -18.37 0.51
CA VAL A 139 4.24 -18.56 1.49
C VAL A 139 3.98 -20.05 1.74
N SER A 140 3.89 -20.85 0.68
CA SER A 140 3.67 -22.30 0.77
C SER A 140 4.75 -23.00 1.59
N ASP A 141 6.03 -22.68 1.33
CA ASP A 141 7.15 -23.25 2.07
C ASP A 141 7.08 -22.91 3.57
N GLU A 142 6.73 -21.66 3.90
CA GLU A 142 6.56 -21.23 5.29
C GLU A 142 5.37 -21.90 5.98
N MET A 143 4.24 -22.06 5.27
CA MET A 143 3.09 -22.82 5.79
C MET A 143 3.48 -24.25 6.16
N LEU A 144 4.17 -24.95 5.28
CA LEU A 144 4.62 -26.32 5.52
C LEU A 144 5.60 -26.38 6.69
N ARG A 145 6.51 -25.41 6.81
CA ARG A 145 7.46 -25.30 7.92
C ARG A 145 6.74 -25.09 9.25
N LEU A 146 5.78 -24.15 9.31
CA LEU A 146 5.02 -23.85 10.53
C LEU A 146 4.15 -25.02 10.97
N LYS A 147 3.45 -25.68 10.05
CA LYS A 147 2.70 -26.91 10.33
C LYS A 147 3.59 -28.01 10.93
N ALA A 148 4.80 -28.17 10.39
CA ALA A 148 5.75 -29.18 10.90
C ALA A 148 6.23 -28.87 12.33
N ILE A 149 6.41 -27.59 12.69
CA ILE A 149 6.90 -27.15 14.01
C ILE A 149 5.78 -27.19 15.06
N TYR A 150 4.67 -26.50 14.79
CA TYR A 150 3.62 -26.25 15.79
C TYR A 150 2.56 -27.35 15.85
N LYS A 151 2.48 -28.20 14.82
CA LYS A 151 1.45 -29.28 14.73
C LYS A 151 0.01 -28.76 14.87
N LYS A 152 -0.20 -27.49 14.49
CA LYS A 152 -1.48 -26.80 14.53
C LYS A 152 -2.16 -26.95 13.18
N PRO A 153 -3.48 -27.26 13.11
CA PRO A 153 -4.20 -27.34 11.85
C PRO A 153 -4.18 -26.01 11.10
N LEU A 154 -4.00 -26.09 9.79
CA LEU A 154 -4.05 -24.95 8.88
C LEU A 154 -5.07 -25.21 7.78
N TYR A 155 -6.14 -24.45 7.78
CA TYR A 155 -7.22 -24.53 6.80
C TYR A 155 -7.16 -23.37 5.80
N ALA A 156 -7.55 -23.61 4.56
CA ALA A 156 -7.80 -22.55 3.61
C ALA A 156 -9.31 -22.39 3.41
N VAL A 157 -9.79 -21.16 3.45
CA VAL A 157 -11.17 -20.81 3.12
C VAL A 157 -11.12 -19.86 1.92
N ILE A 158 -11.63 -20.31 0.79
CA ILE A 158 -11.72 -19.51 -0.42
C ILE A 158 -13.09 -18.83 -0.46
N GLU A 159 -13.09 -17.52 -0.45
CA GLU A 159 -14.31 -16.72 -0.56
C GLU A 159 -14.79 -16.68 -2.01
N GLU A 160 -14.60 -15.56 -2.73
CA GLU A 160 -15.04 -15.44 -4.11
C GLU A 160 -14.07 -16.09 -5.10
N THR A 161 -12.76 -15.91 -4.86
CA THR A 161 -11.73 -16.40 -5.79
C THR A 161 -10.50 -16.91 -5.05
N GLY A 162 -10.05 -18.10 -5.41
CA GLY A 162 -8.78 -18.70 -5.03
C GLY A 162 -8.13 -19.36 -6.24
N ALA A 163 -7.59 -18.55 -7.15
CA ALA A 163 -7.13 -19.01 -8.44
C ALA A 163 -5.60 -18.81 -8.63
N SER A 164 -4.98 -19.61 -9.50
CA SER A 164 -3.57 -19.50 -9.87
C SER A 164 -2.64 -19.51 -8.63
N ALA A 165 -1.78 -18.53 -8.43
CA ALA A 165 -0.88 -18.44 -7.27
C ALA A 165 -1.61 -18.49 -5.92
N ALA A 166 -2.87 -18.05 -5.84
CA ALA A 166 -3.69 -18.16 -4.63
C ALA A 166 -4.09 -19.62 -4.36
N TYR A 167 -4.41 -20.37 -5.40
CA TYR A 167 -4.65 -21.82 -5.25
C TYR A 167 -3.37 -22.59 -4.95
N TYR A 168 -2.21 -22.16 -5.48
CA TYR A 168 -0.92 -22.72 -5.10
C TYR A 168 -0.70 -22.67 -3.57
N ILE A 169 -1.02 -21.52 -2.97
CA ILE A 169 -0.94 -21.35 -1.51
C ILE A 169 -1.99 -22.24 -0.83
N ALA A 170 -3.25 -22.19 -1.26
CA ALA A 170 -4.34 -22.96 -0.69
C ALA A 170 -4.05 -24.46 -0.67
N ALA A 171 -3.40 -24.99 -1.71
CA ALA A 171 -3.05 -26.41 -1.82
C ALA A 171 -2.09 -26.90 -0.72
N SER A 172 -1.41 -25.99 0.00
CA SER A 172 -0.53 -26.33 1.12
C SER A 172 -1.25 -26.42 2.48
N ALA A 173 -2.55 -26.09 2.53
CA ALA A 173 -3.39 -26.27 3.71
C ALA A 173 -3.71 -27.75 3.97
N ASP A 174 -4.22 -28.06 5.16
CA ASP A 174 -4.69 -29.41 5.49
C ASP A 174 -6.00 -29.71 4.78
N ASP A 175 -6.98 -28.79 4.87
CA ASP A 175 -8.23 -28.85 4.13
C ASP A 175 -8.57 -27.49 3.52
N ILE A 176 -9.29 -27.53 2.40
CA ILE A 176 -9.72 -26.35 1.63
C ILE A 176 -11.25 -26.30 1.63
N PHE A 177 -11.78 -25.17 2.11
CA PHE A 177 -13.22 -24.89 2.14
C PHE A 177 -13.56 -23.81 1.11
N VAL A 178 -14.71 -23.95 0.48
CA VAL A 178 -15.15 -23.06 -0.61
C VAL A 178 -16.65 -22.78 -0.51
N ASP A 179 -17.12 -21.67 -1.07
CA ASP A 179 -18.55 -21.53 -1.41
C ASP A 179 -18.85 -22.24 -2.74
N LYS A 180 -20.11 -22.57 -2.98
CA LYS A 180 -20.55 -23.25 -4.23
C LYS A 180 -20.12 -22.50 -5.48
N ALA A 181 -20.16 -21.17 -5.42
CA ALA A 181 -19.87 -20.27 -6.52
C ALA A 181 -18.43 -19.73 -6.53
N SER A 182 -17.60 -20.09 -5.53
CA SER A 182 -16.17 -19.70 -5.52
C SER A 182 -15.48 -20.11 -6.82
N VAL A 183 -14.60 -19.28 -7.33
CA VAL A 183 -13.75 -19.57 -8.48
C VAL A 183 -12.44 -20.17 -8.02
N VAL A 184 -12.19 -21.44 -8.38
CA VAL A 184 -11.05 -22.22 -7.87
C VAL A 184 -10.22 -22.82 -9.00
N GLY A 185 -8.93 -22.98 -8.79
CA GLY A 185 -8.06 -23.65 -9.76
C GLY A 185 -7.21 -22.68 -10.57
N SER A 186 -7.43 -22.59 -11.89
CA SER A 186 -6.54 -21.84 -12.79
C SER A 186 -5.07 -22.28 -12.61
N ILE A 187 -4.85 -23.62 -12.59
CA ILE A 187 -3.54 -24.22 -12.38
C ILE A 187 -2.75 -24.14 -13.69
N GLY A 188 -2.17 -22.97 -13.90
CA GLY A 188 -1.44 -22.65 -15.12
C GLY A 188 -0.48 -21.48 -14.91
N VAL A 189 0.36 -21.24 -15.90
CA VAL A 189 1.33 -20.14 -15.92
C VAL A 189 1.25 -19.45 -17.27
N LEU A 190 1.16 -18.14 -17.25
CA LEU A 190 1.15 -17.33 -18.45
C LEU A 190 2.27 -16.27 -18.41
N MET A 191 2.70 -15.87 -19.58
CA MET A 191 3.48 -14.67 -19.82
C MET A 191 2.88 -14.00 -21.04
N ASP A 192 2.41 -12.79 -20.90
CA ASP A 192 1.80 -12.00 -21.96
C ASP A 192 2.61 -10.74 -22.29
N GLY A 193 2.37 -10.19 -23.46
CA GLY A 193 2.99 -8.96 -23.91
C GLY A 193 2.43 -8.53 -25.27
N PHE A 194 2.70 -7.30 -25.65
CA PHE A 194 2.29 -6.74 -26.94
C PHE A 194 3.50 -6.60 -27.86
N GLY A 195 3.29 -6.79 -29.18
CA GLY A 195 4.30 -6.53 -30.21
C GLY A 195 3.88 -5.33 -31.07
N PHE A 196 4.78 -4.36 -31.23
CA PHE A 196 4.53 -3.13 -31.99
C PHE A 196 5.39 -3.02 -33.25
N THR A 197 6.09 -4.08 -33.68
CA THR A 197 6.99 -4.11 -34.83
C THR A 197 6.30 -3.66 -36.13
N ASP A 198 5.15 -4.23 -36.45
CA ASP A 198 4.40 -3.89 -37.67
C ASP A 198 3.87 -2.45 -37.65
N LEU A 199 3.46 -1.97 -36.48
CA LEU A 199 3.00 -0.59 -36.32
C LEU A 199 4.14 0.41 -36.56
N MET A 200 5.31 0.13 -36.00
CA MET A 200 6.51 0.96 -36.20
C MET A 200 6.92 0.99 -37.67
N GLN A 201 6.91 -0.15 -38.35
CA GLN A 201 7.20 -0.24 -39.77
C GLN A 201 6.25 0.62 -40.60
N LYS A 202 4.93 0.56 -40.33
CA LYS A 202 3.92 1.38 -41.00
C LYS A 202 4.09 2.88 -40.78
N LEU A 203 4.62 3.26 -39.61
CA LEU A 203 4.86 4.67 -39.23
C LEU A 203 6.26 5.17 -39.66
N GLY A 204 7.09 4.32 -40.26
CA GLY A 204 8.46 4.65 -40.63
C GLY A 204 9.39 4.85 -39.43
N ILE A 205 9.10 4.22 -38.29
CA ILE A 205 9.91 4.30 -37.08
C ILE A 205 10.90 3.13 -37.04
N GLU A 206 12.18 3.43 -36.91
CA GLU A 206 13.26 2.47 -36.80
C GLU A 206 13.69 2.25 -35.35
N ARG A 207 13.73 1.00 -34.90
CA ARG A 207 14.30 0.60 -33.60
C ARG A 207 15.81 0.39 -33.71
N ARG A 208 16.60 1.15 -32.98
CA ARG A 208 18.07 1.04 -32.94
C ARG A 208 18.53 0.45 -31.61
N LEU A 209 18.27 -0.84 -31.43
CA LEU A 209 18.67 -1.58 -30.23
C LEU A 209 20.10 -2.08 -30.38
N MET A 210 20.99 -1.73 -29.45
CA MET A 210 22.34 -2.28 -29.33
C MET A 210 22.45 -3.02 -28.00
N THR A 211 22.87 -4.27 -28.04
CA THR A 211 23.00 -5.13 -26.86
C THR A 211 24.35 -5.83 -26.83
N ALA A 212 24.87 -6.04 -25.63
CA ALA A 212 25.92 -7.02 -25.39
C ALA A 212 25.26 -8.29 -24.82
N GLY A 213 25.39 -9.39 -25.50
CA GLY A 213 24.66 -10.64 -25.28
C GLY A 213 23.50 -10.81 -26.26
N GLU A 214 23.56 -11.88 -27.07
CA GLU A 214 22.64 -12.17 -28.18
C GLU A 214 21.15 -12.09 -27.80
N ASN A 215 20.79 -12.51 -26.58
CA ASN A 215 19.40 -12.57 -26.13
C ASN A 215 19.02 -11.47 -25.13
N LYS A 216 19.85 -10.44 -24.92
CA LYS A 216 19.61 -9.42 -23.89
C LYS A 216 18.35 -8.58 -24.13
N GLY A 217 17.96 -8.43 -25.40
CA GLY A 217 16.77 -7.67 -25.80
C GLY A 217 15.57 -8.55 -26.17
N PHE A 218 15.56 -9.84 -25.81
CA PHE A 218 14.39 -10.67 -26.13
C PHE A 218 13.17 -10.24 -25.28
N LEU A 219 11.97 -10.45 -25.83
CA LEU A 219 10.70 -9.94 -25.29
C LEU A 219 10.56 -8.40 -25.33
N ASP A 220 11.49 -7.70 -25.98
CA ASP A 220 11.27 -6.28 -26.29
C ASP A 220 10.06 -6.14 -27.22
N PRO A 221 9.02 -5.34 -26.86
CA PRO A 221 7.79 -5.22 -27.67
C PRO A 221 8.00 -4.59 -29.03
N PHE A 222 9.15 -3.97 -29.26
CA PHE A 222 9.51 -3.27 -30.50
C PHE A 222 10.46 -4.06 -31.40
N SER A 223 10.74 -5.32 -31.06
CA SER A 223 11.59 -6.21 -31.82
C SER A 223 10.87 -7.52 -32.12
N GLU A 224 11.20 -8.16 -33.25
CA GLU A 224 10.66 -9.47 -33.58
C GLU A 224 11.18 -10.55 -32.62
N THR A 225 10.28 -11.42 -32.19
CA THR A 225 10.64 -12.56 -31.35
C THR A 225 10.96 -13.78 -32.22
N THR A 226 12.14 -14.29 -32.11
CA THR A 226 12.58 -15.46 -32.90
C THR A 226 11.96 -16.78 -32.38
N PRO A 227 11.87 -17.83 -33.24
CA PRO A 227 11.41 -19.17 -32.81
C PRO A 227 12.22 -19.74 -31.64
N ARG A 228 13.54 -19.52 -31.62
CA ARG A 228 14.44 -19.93 -30.53
C ARG A 228 14.08 -19.28 -29.19
N GLN A 229 13.78 -17.99 -29.21
CA GLN A 229 13.36 -17.23 -28.02
C GLN A 229 11.99 -17.71 -27.53
N LYS A 230 11.02 -17.91 -28.41
CA LYS A 230 9.71 -18.48 -28.07
C LYS A 230 9.85 -19.84 -27.41
N ALA A 231 10.67 -20.74 -28.00
CA ALA A 231 10.93 -22.06 -27.44
C ALA A 231 11.60 -21.98 -26.04
N HIS A 232 12.47 -21.00 -25.82
CA HIS A 232 13.08 -20.79 -24.50
C HIS A 232 12.05 -20.38 -23.46
N VAL A 233 11.21 -19.37 -23.75
CA VAL A 233 10.13 -18.93 -22.86
C VAL A 233 9.19 -20.09 -22.53
N GLN A 234 8.76 -20.84 -23.55
CA GLN A 234 7.86 -21.98 -23.33
C GLN A 234 8.47 -23.03 -22.38
N ARG A 235 9.76 -23.31 -22.47
CA ARG A 235 10.42 -24.22 -21.50
C ARG A 235 10.41 -23.68 -20.08
N VAL A 236 10.62 -22.37 -19.90
CA VAL A 236 10.56 -21.73 -18.57
C VAL A 236 9.14 -21.81 -18.00
N LEU A 237 8.12 -21.48 -18.82
CA LEU A 237 6.72 -21.59 -18.41
C LEU A 237 6.35 -23.03 -18.02
N ASN A 238 6.75 -24.01 -18.84
CA ASN A 238 6.48 -25.43 -18.55
C ASN A 238 7.16 -25.88 -17.24
N GLN A 239 8.35 -25.39 -16.95
CA GLN A 239 9.06 -25.71 -15.71
C GLN A 239 8.35 -25.13 -14.48
N ILE A 240 7.91 -23.88 -14.53
CA ILE A 240 7.14 -23.24 -13.45
C ILE A 240 5.79 -23.95 -13.27
N HIS A 241 5.14 -24.31 -14.38
CA HIS A 241 3.88 -25.04 -14.35
C HIS A 241 4.04 -26.44 -13.74
N ALA A 242 5.09 -27.15 -14.06
CA ALA A 242 5.40 -28.45 -13.44
C ALA A 242 5.57 -28.33 -11.93
N GLN A 243 6.26 -27.30 -11.44
CA GLN A 243 6.38 -27.02 -9.99
C GLN A 243 5.01 -26.78 -9.33
N PHE A 244 4.12 -26.03 -10.00
CA PHE A 244 2.78 -25.81 -9.49
C PHE A 244 1.99 -27.12 -9.40
N ILE A 245 2.03 -27.95 -10.45
CA ILE A 245 1.38 -29.27 -10.45
C ILE A 245 1.89 -30.15 -9.31
N GLU A 246 3.21 -30.16 -9.07
CA GLU A 246 3.81 -30.92 -7.96
C GLU A 246 3.28 -30.49 -6.60
N VAL A 247 3.15 -29.19 -6.34
CA VAL A 247 2.60 -28.67 -5.08
C VAL A 247 1.13 -29.08 -4.91
N VAL A 248 0.33 -28.96 -5.96
CA VAL A 248 -1.07 -29.38 -5.91
C VAL A 248 -1.19 -30.88 -5.63
N ARG A 249 -0.42 -31.71 -6.34
CA ARG A 249 -0.41 -33.16 -6.11
C ARG A 249 0.03 -33.52 -4.70
N ALA A 250 1.07 -32.86 -4.20
CA ALA A 250 1.57 -33.09 -2.84
C ALA A 250 0.52 -32.69 -1.77
N GLY A 251 -0.12 -31.56 -1.93
CA GLY A 251 -1.10 -31.05 -0.99
C GLY A 251 -2.45 -31.79 -1.05
N ARG A 252 -2.91 -32.14 -2.23
CA ARG A 252 -4.20 -32.83 -2.40
C ARG A 252 -4.10 -34.35 -2.25
N GLY A 253 -2.96 -34.92 -2.57
CA GLY A 253 -2.69 -36.37 -2.43
C GLY A 253 -3.75 -37.23 -3.12
N THR A 254 -4.26 -38.24 -2.41
CA THR A 254 -5.29 -39.15 -2.92
C THR A 254 -6.70 -38.57 -3.09
N ARG A 255 -6.92 -37.35 -2.60
CA ARG A 255 -8.19 -36.64 -2.78
C ARG A 255 -8.39 -36.14 -4.19
N LEU A 256 -7.29 -35.85 -4.92
CA LEU A 256 -7.32 -35.28 -6.26
C LEU A 256 -7.84 -36.28 -7.28
N GLN A 257 -8.85 -35.86 -8.05
CA GLN A 257 -9.38 -36.58 -9.22
C GLN A 257 -8.87 -35.91 -10.48
N GLU A 258 -7.69 -36.34 -10.95
CA GLU A 258 -7.06 -35.73 -12.12
C GLU A 258 -7.83 -36.07 -13.40
N THR A 259 -8.13 -35.04 -14.19
CA THR A 259 -8.66 -35.11 -15.54
C THR A 259 -7.67 -34.45 -16.51
N GLU A 260 -7.91 -34.56 -17.81
CA GLU A 260 -7.07 -33.87 -18.83
C GLU A 260 -7.04 -32.35 -18.60
N ASP A 261 -8.11 -31.78 -18.05
CA ASP A 261 -8.28 -30.34 -17.86
C ASP A 261 -7.79 -29.82 -16.51
N THR A 262 -7.58 -30.68 -15.52
CA THR A 262 -7.22 -30.29 -14.14
C THR A 262 -6.02 -29.34 -14.10
N PHE A 263 -5.04 -29.56 -14.92
CA PHE A 263 -3.81 -28.77 -15.02
C PHE A 263 -3.69 -27.95 -16.32
N SER A 264 -4.80 -27.73 -17.01
CA SER A 264 -4.80 -26.99 -18.28
C SER A 264 -4.82 -25.46 -18.12
N GLY A 265 -4.95 -24.95 -16.88
CA GLY A 265 -5.16 -23.53 -16.59
C GLY A 265 -6.62 -23.12 -16.50
N LEU A 266 -7.56 -24.06 -16.63
CA LEU A 266 -8.98 -23.81 -16.43
C LEU A 266 -9.29 -23.59 -14.95
N PHE A 267 -10.46 -23.01 -14.67
CA PHE A 267 -10.99 -22.81 -13.33
C PHE A 267 -12.38 -23.46 -13.21
N TRP A 268 -12.77 -23.74 -11.99
CA TRP A 268 -14.02 -24.44 -11.66
C TRP A 268 -14.80 -23.64 -10.62
N THR A 269 -16.09 -23.91 -10.53
CA THR A 269 -16.89 -23.49 -9.38
C THR A 269 -16.45 -24.27 -8.13
N GLY A 270 -16.74 -23.73 -6.94
CA GLY A 270 -16.41 -24.43 -5.70
C GLY A 270 -17.06 -25.83 -5.61
N GLU A 271 -18.30 -25.98 -6.12
CA GLU A 271 -18.97 -27.30 -6.18
C GLU A 271 -18.17 -28.28 -7.03
N GLN A 272 -17.77 -27.89 -8.25
CA GLN A 272 -16.92 -28.72 -9.12
C GLN A 272 -15.53 -28.95 -8.52
N ALA A 273 -14.96 -27.97 -7.81
CA ALA A 273 -13.66 -28.11 -7.15
C ALA A 273 -13.70 -29.21 -6.05
N VAL A 274 -14.82 -29.35 -5.34
CA VAL A 274 -15.01 -30.44 -4.38
C VAL A 274 -15.10 -31.79 -5.09
N GLU A 275 -15.84 -31.88 -6.20
CA GLU A 275 -15.93 -33.12 -7.00
C GLU A 275 -14.58 -33.55 -7.58
N LEU A 276 -13.76 -32.59 -8.00
CA LEU A 276 -12.40 -32.83 -8.54
C LEU A 276 -11.35 -33.05 -7.44
N GLY A 277 -11.72 -32.92 -6.16
CA GLY A 277 -10.79 -33.00 -5.05
C GLY A 277 -9.80 -31.82 -4.97
N LEU A 278 -10.10 -30.74 -5.67
CA LEU A 278 -9.38 -29.47 -5.54
C LEU A 278 -9.76 -28.72 -4.25
N ALA A 279 -10.95 -28.96 -3.72
CA ALA A 279 -11.39 -28.52 -2.40
C ALA A 279 -11.95 -29.74 -1.62
N ASP A 280 -12.12 -29.58 -0.31
CA ASP A 280 -12.57 -30.69 0.56
C ASP A 280 -14.06 -30.61 0.88
N GLN A 281 -14.55 -29.38 1.17
CA GLN A 281 -15.93 -29.18 1.59
C GLN A 281 -16.44 -27.78 1.20
N LEU A 282 -17.78 -27.68 1.15
CA LEU A 282 -18.46 -26.39 1.12
C LEU A 282 -18.52 -25.83 2.55
N GLY A 283 -18.08 -24.58 2.73
CA GLY A 283 -18.10 -23.92 4.03
C GLY A 283 -17.36 -22.58 4.00
N GLY A 284 -17.87 -21.61 4.73
CA GLY A 284 -17.20 -20.32 4.94
C GLY A 284 -16.42 -20.27 6.24
N LEU A 285 -15.81 -19.13 6.54
CA LEU A 285 -14.97 -18.90 7.71
C LEU A 285 -15.68 -19.24 9.03
N ASP A 286 -16.92 -18.76 9.21
CA ASP A 286 -17.69 -19.01 10.43
C ASP A 286 -17.99 -20.50 10.64
N TYR A 287 -18.22 -21.24 9.55
CA TYR A 287 -18.40 -22.70 9.62
C TYR A 287 -17.12 -23.37 10.06
N VAL A 288 -15.98 -23.01 9.48
CA VAL A 288 -14.69 -23.61 9.84
C VAL A 288 -14.33 -23.30 11.29
N ALA A 289 -14.52 -22.05 11.75
CA ALA A 289 -14.22 -21.66 13.12
C ALA A 289 -15.09 -22.43 14.13
N ARG A 290 -16.38 -22.56 13.86
CA ARG A 290 -17.34 -23.15 14.81
C ARG A 290 -17.34 -24.68 14.77
N GLU A 291 -17.38 -25.28 13.58
CA GLU A 291 -17.61 -26.74 13.44
C GLU A 291 -16.30 -27.53 13.27
N VAL A 292 -15.29 -26.95 12.61
CA VAL A 292 -14.04 -27.67 12.30
C VAL A 292 -12.98 -27.38 13.36
N ALA A 293 -12.65 -26.12 13.60
CA ALA A 293 -11.68 -25.69 14.60
C ALA A 293 -12.23 -25.78 16.04
N GLN A 294 -13.55 -25.80 16.20
CA GLN A 294 -14.25 -25.78 17.48
C GLN A 294 -13.82 -24.59 18.37
N ALA A 295 -13.52 -23.48 17.76
CA ALA A 295 -13.10 -22.25 18.38
C ALA A 295 -13.79 -21.07 17.67
N PRO A 296 -15.05 -20.76 18.04
CA PRO A 296 -15.90 -19.83 17.30
C PRO A 296 -15.46 -18.37 17.41
N GLU A 297 -14.63 -18.03 18.39
CA GLU A 297 -13.97 -16.71 18.43
C GLU A 297 -12.95 -16.61 17.30
N ILE A 298 -12.99 -15.54 16.52
CA ILE A 298 -12.10 -15.30 15.38
C ILE A 298 -11.22 -14.11 15.69
N ILE A 299 -9.90 -14.29 15.59
CA ILE A 299 -8.92 -13.21 15.74
C ILE A 299 -8.15 -13.06 14.44
N ASP A 300 -8.18 -11.84 13.88
CA ASP A 300 -7.48 -11.47 12.63
C ASP A 300 -6.04 -11.06 12.92
N TYR A 301 -5.09 -11.84 12.39
CA TYR A 301 -3.65 -11.60 12.47
C TYR A 301 -3.09 -10.88 11.23
N THR A 302 -3.94 -10.57 10.25
CA THR A 302 -3.52 -9.95 8.99
C THR A 302 -2.84 -8.62 9.24
N LEU A 303 -1.62 -8.48 8.75
CA LEU A 303 -0.92 -7.21 8.79
C LEU A 303 -1.58 -6.25 7.82
N ARG A 304 -2.22 -5.22 8.36
CA ARG A 304 -2.77 -4.12 7.57
C ARG A 304 -1.88 -2.91 7.74
N GLU A 305 -1.35 -2.38 6.64
CA GLU A 305 -0.68 -1.08 6.73
C GLU A 305 -1.63 -0.05 7.35
N ASN A 306 -1.23 0.50 8.49
CA ASN A 306 -1.94 1.60 9.09
C ASN A 306 -1.96 2.78 8.12
N VAL A 307 -3.13 3.43 7.98
CA VAL A 307 -3.29 4.64 7.14
C VAL A 307 -2.23 5.68 7.48
N ALA A 308 -1.80 5.76 8.74
CA ALA A 308 -0.73 6.62 9.20
C ALA A 308 0.64 6.24 8.60
N GLU A 309 0.97 4.94 8.52
CA GLU A 309 2.23 4.46 7.91
C GLU A 309 2.24 4.69 6.40
N ARG A 310 1.11 4.44 5.73
CA ARG A 310 0.93 4.77 4.30
C ARG A 310 1.12 6.27 4.04
N LEU A 311 0.55 7.13 4.88
CA LEU A 311 0.73 8.58 4.80
C LEU A 311 2.18 8.98 5.09
N VAL A 312 2.82 8.44 6.12
CA VAL A 312 4.23 8.72 6.46
C VAL A 312 5.15 8.29 5.32
N ARG A 313 4.91 7.14 4.69
CA ARG A 313 5.69 6.67 3.53
C ARG A 313 5.49 7.57 2.31
N GLN A 314 4.25 7.99 2.01
CA GLN A 314 3.96 8.93 0.91
C GLN A 314 4.51 10.33 1.16
N PHE A 315 4.34 10.88 2.37
CA PHE A 315 4.88 12.19 2.73
C PHE A 315 6.39 12.16 2.93
N GLY A 316 6.95 11.08 3.49
CA GLY A 316 8.39 10.89 3.66
C GLY A 316 9.12 10.85 2.32
N ALA A 317 8.58 10.14 1.33
CA ALA A 317 9.11 10.13 -0.03
C ALA A 317 9.03 11.52 -0.70
N ALA A 318 7.92 12.25 -0.52
CA ALA A 318 7.74 13.59 -1.07
C ALA A 318 8.68 14.62 -0.40
N VAL A 319 8.85 14.54 0.93
CA VAL A 319 9.79 15.40 1.68
C VAL A 319 11.23 15.07 1.34
N GLY A 320 11.59 13.77 1.23
CA GLY A 320 12.91 13.32 0.80
C GLY A 320 13.27 13.81 -0.60
N ALA A 321 12.36 13.67 -1.57
CA ALA A 321 12.56 14.17 -2.93
C ALA A 321 12.64 15.70 -2.98
N GLY A 322 11.87 16.41 -2.16
CA GLY A 322 11.92 17.87 -2.01
C GLY A 322 13.24 18.35 -1.39
N ALA A 323 13.73 17.67 -0.36
CA ALA A 323 15.01 18.00 0.31
C ALA A 323 16.20 17.77 -0.63
N VAL A 324 16.23 16.65 -1.37
CA VAL A 324 17.28 16.36 -2.36
C VAL A 324 17.29 17.41 -3.49
N ARG A 325 16.12 17.84 -3.98
CA ARG A 325 16.01 18.91 -4.98
C ARG A 325 16.46 20.26 -4.42
N ALA A 326 16.12 20.59 -3.18
CA ALA A 326 16.54 21.83 -2.53
C ALA A 326 18.06 21.88 -2.34
N ILE A 327 18.70 20.77 -1.95
CA ILE A 327 20.16 20.65 -1.81
C ILE A 327 20.85 20.72 -3.17
N ALA A 328 20.30 20.08 -4.21
CA ALA A 328 20.83 20.16 -5.56
C ALA A 328 20.74 21.58 -6.14
N TRP A 329 19.72 22.37 -5.77
CA TRP A 329 19.58 23.77 -6.19
C TRP A 329 20.47 24.75 -5.42
N SER A 330 20.81 24.44 -4.17
CA SER A 330 21.71 25.27 -3.34
C SER A 330 23.20 25.07 -3.69
N GLY A 331 23.57 23.97 -4.34
CA GLY A 331 24.94 23.65 -4.71
C GLY A 331 25.48 24.42 -5.94
N PHE A 332 24.68 25.28 -6.60
CA PHE A 332 25.09 26.00 -7.82
C PHE A 332 25.22 27.51 -7.60
N ARG A 333 25.70 27.99 -6.45
CA ARG A 333 26.14 29.36 -6.24
C ARG A 333 27.37 29.42 -5.33
N LEU A 334 28.53 29.07 -5.91
CA LEU A 334 29.81 29.56 -5.46
C LEU A 334 30.55 30.08 -6.70
N GLN A 335 30.49 31.40 -6.89
CA GLN A 335 31.54 32.15 -7.58
C GLN A 335 32.54 32.60 -6.54
#